data_f88b84b6e7452d71e9a5540a659f96d5
#
_entry.id   f88b84b6e7452d71e9a5540a659f96d5
#
_cell.length_a   1.000
_cell.length_b   1.000
_cell.length_c   1.000
_cell.angle_alpha   90.00
_cell.angle_beta   90.00
_cell.angle_gamma   90.00
#
_symmetry.space_group_name_H-M   'P 1'
#
loop_
_entity.id
_entity.type
_entity.pdbx_description
1 polymer ?
#
loop_
_entity_poly.entity_id
_entity_poly.type
_entity_poly.pdbx_seq_one_letter_code
_entity_poly.pdbx_strand_id
1 'polypeptide(L)'
;EPYAKGVVLQYDKILENSEKLIADFDIRTPSPLTSVGNLSGGNQQKVIIARELSRPIQLLVASQPTRGLDVGSIEYIHKRIVQKRDEGCAVLLVSPELDEVIELSDRIAVMYRGKIIAIVDAGDVTKETLGLLMAGIIPEKIEKEQGEKVVEITF
;
A
#
# COMPACT_ATOMS: atom_id res chain seq x y z
N GLU A 1 -23.41 11.93 -6.41
CA GLU A 1 -22.93 10.62 -5.92
C GLU A 1 -23.58 9.51 -6.74
N PRO A 2 -22.83 8.55 -7.30
CA PRO A 2 -23.40 7.58 -8.27
C PRO A 2 -24.38 6.59 -7.63
N TYR A 3 -24.31 6.39 -6.30
CA TYR A 3 -25.09 5.37 -5.56
C TYR A 3 -26.21 5.94 -4.71
N ALA A 4 -26.45 7.25 -4.77
CA ALA A 4 -27.54 7.90 -4.06
C ALA A 4 -28.22 8.95 -4.96
N LYS A 5 -29.54 9.12 -4.78
CA LYS A 5 -30.32 10.22 -5.39
C LYS A 5 -31.01 10.95 -4.25
N GLY A 6 -30.39 12.06 -3.82
CA GLY A 6 -30.77 12.71 -2.57
C GLY A 6 -30.49 11.79 -1.39
N VAL A 7 -31.49 11.50 -0.58
CA VAL A 7 -31.40 10.62 0.59
C VAL A 7 -31.70 9.14 0.28
N VAL A 8 -32.00 8.80 -0.98
CA VAL A 8 -32.40 7.45 -1.38
C VAL A 8 -31.21 6.71 -1.98
N LEU A 9 -30.83 5.58 -1.41
CA LEU A 9 -29.81 4.69 -1.96
C LEU A 9 -30.34 3.93 -3.19
N GLN A 10 -29.50 3.83 -4.21
CA GLN A 10 -29.79 3.10 -5.45
C GLN A 10 -29.21 1.69 -5.34
N TYR A 11 -29.95 0.78 -4.70
CA TYR A 11 -29.47 -0.57 -4.39
C TYR A 11 -29.07 -1.37 -5.63
N ASP A 12 -29.78 -1.24 -6.74
CA ASP A 12 -29.44 -1.93 -7.99
C ASP A 12 -28.04 -1.53 -8.48
N LYS A 13 -27.71 -0.24 -8.46
CA LYS A 13 -26.39 0.25 -8.86
C LYS A 13 -25.29 -0.13 -7.86
N ILE A 14 -25.63 -0.20 -6.58
CA ILE A 14 -24.68 -0.67 -5.54
C ILE A 14 -24.37 -2.14 -5.77
N LEU A 15 -25.38 -2.96 -6.06
CA LEU A 15 -25.23 -4.38 -6.32
C LEU A 15 -24.39 -4.63 -7.56
N GLU A 16 -24.74 -4.01 -8.69
CA GLU A 16 -24.00 -4.10 -9.96
C GLU A 16 -22.52 -3.71 -9.77
N ASN A 17 -22.25 -2.60 -9.09
CA ASN A 17 -20.88 -2.20 -8.80
C ASN A 17 -20.15 -3.19 -7.87
N SER A 18 -20.86 -3.76 -6.89
CA SER A 18 -20.27 -4.75 -5.98
C SER A 18 -19.88 -6.03 -6.71
N GLU A 19 -20.75 -6.52 -7.60
CA GLU A 19 -20.49 -7.69 -8.45
C GLU A 19 -19.29 -7.46 -9.37
N LYS A 20 -19.22 -6.26 -9.99
CA LYS A 20 -18.06 -5.86 -10.80
C LYS A 20 -16.77 -5.87 -9.99
N LEU A 21 -16.75 -5.23 -8.81
CA LEU A 21 -15.56 -5.18 -7.97
C LEU A 21 -15.16 -6.56 -7.44
N ILE A 22 -16.11 -7.43 -7.12
CA ILE A 22 -15.86 -8.81 -6.73
C ILE A 22 -15.12 -9.55 -7.85
N ALA A 23 -15.54 -9.38 -9.10
CA ALA A 23 -14.88 -9.99 -10.25
C ALA A 23 -13.51 -9.35 -10.54
N ASP A 24 -13.44 -8.02 -10.60
CA ASP A 24 -12.23 -7.27 -10.95
C ASP A 24 -11.08 -7.48 -9.92
N PHE A 25 -11.42 -7.73 -8.66
CA PHE A 25 -10.47 -7.89 -7.57
C PHE A 25 -10.36 -9.34 -7.05
N ASP A 26 -10.92 -10.29 -7.77
CA ASP A 26 -10.90 -11.72 -7.38
C ASP A 26 -11.25 -11.94 -5.91
N ILE A 27 -12.35 -11.32 -5.45
CA ILE A 27 -12.83 -11.45 -4.08
C ILE A 27 -13.66 -12.72 -3.98
N ARG A 28 -13.22 -13.67 -3.14
CA ARG A 28 -13.95 -14.92 -2.92
C ARG A 28 -15.03 -14.70 -1.85
N THR A 29 -16.26 -14.60 -2.29
CA THR A 29 -17.45 -14.44 -1.45
C THR A 29 -18.62 -15.23 -2.00
N PRO A 30 -19.51 -15.78 -1.15
CA PRO A 30 -20.72 -16.46 -1.59
C PRO A 30 -21.74 -15.49 -2.26
N SER A 31 -21.72 -14.22 -1.87
CA SER A 31 -22.69 -13.21 -2.34
C SER A 31 -22.12 -11.80 -2.10
N PRO A 32 -22.46 -10.82 -2.95
CA PRO A 32 -22.15 -9.41 -2.71
C PRO A 32 -22.81 -8.84 -1.44
N LEU A 33 -23.80 -9.51 -0.90
CA LEU A 33 -24.48 -9.15 0.36
C LEU A 33 -23.82 -9.75 1.59
N THR A 34 -22.77 -10.56 1.42
CA THR A 34 -22.04 -11.16 2.55
C THR A 34 -21.31 -10.08 3.35
N SER A 35 -21.47 -10.11 4.68
CA SER A 35 -20.71 -9.22 5.56
C SER A 35 -19.20 -9.46 5.39
N VAL A 36 -18.43 -8.39 5.24
CA VAL A 36 -16.96 -8.46 5.05
C VAL A 36 -16.28 -9.20 6.23
N GLY A 37 -16.80 -9.04 7.46
CA GLY A 37 -16.27 -9.74 8.62
C GLY A 37 -16.34 -11.27 8.56
N ASN A 38 -17.16 -11.83 7.66
CA ASN A 38 -17.30 -13.27 7.46
C ASN A 38 -16.33 -13.82 6.37
N LEU A 39 -15.56 -12.94 5.74
CA LEU A 39 -14.56 -13.32 4.74
C LEU A 39 -13.21 -13.66 5.40
N SER A 40 -12.38 -14.43 4.70
CA SER A 40 -10.98 -14.60 5.11
C SER A 40 -10.21 -13.27 5.10
N GLY A 41 -9.15 -13.17 5.91
CA GLY A 41 -8.34 -11.93 6.00
C GLY A 41 -7.87 -11.42 4.64
N GLY A 42 -7.43 -12.30 3.73
CA GLY A 42 -7.03 -11.93 2.37
C GLY A 42 -8.20 -11.36 1.56
N ASN A 43 -9.40 -11.92 1.66
CA ASN A 43 -10.56 -11.38 0.96
C ASN A 43 -11.05 -10.06 1.60
N GLN A 44 -10.98 -9.91 2.92
CA GLN A 44 -11.26 -8.62 3.58
C GLN A 44 -10.32 -7.53 3.05
N GLN A 45 -9.03 -7.83 2.94
CA GLN A 45 -8.05 -6.89 2.41
C GLN A 45 -8.32 -6.56 0.93
N LYS A 46 -8.67 -7.56 0.10
CA LYS A 46 -9.08 -7.33 -1.29
C LYS A 46 -10.29 -6.41 -1.39
N VAL A 47 -11.27 -6.51 -0.48
CA VAL A 47 -12.43 -5.58 -0.42
C VAL A 47 -11.97 -4.16 -0.12
N ILE A 48 -11.06 -3.97 0.85
CA ILE A 48 -10.51 -2.65 1.17
C ILE A 48 -9.79 -2.07 -0.04
N ILE A 49 -8.90 -2.84 -0.65
CA ILE A 49 -8.16 -2.43 -1.85
C ILE A 49 -9.12 -2.10 -3.01
N ALA A 50 -10.13 -2.93 -3.26
CA ALA A 50 -11.13 -2.69 -4.28
C ALA A 50 -11.86 -1.35 -4.06
N ARG A 51 -12.26 -1.07 -2.82
CA ARG A 51 -12.93 0.19 -2.46
C ARG A 51 -12.04 1.41 -2.71
N GLU A 52 -10.77 1.33 -2.34
CA GLU A 52 -9.86 2.47 -2.45
C GLU A 52 -9.37 2.67 -3.90
N LEU A 53 -8.99 1.59 -4.60
CA LEU A 53 -8.42 1.68 -5.95
C LEU A 53 -9.47 1.82 -7.07
N SER A 54 -10.75 1.55 -6.82
CA SER A 54 -11.82 1.72 -7.82
C SER A 54 -12.18 3.19 -8.09
N ARG A 55 -11.67 4.10 -7.28
CA ARG A 55 -11.88 5.54 -7.44
C ARG A 55 -10.71 6.19 -8.18
N PRO A 56 -10.94 7.31 -8.89
CA PRO A 56 -9.84 8.11 -9.42
C PRO A 56 -9.09 8.75 -8.24
N ILE A 57 -7.85 8.33 -8.04
CA ILE A 57 -6.96 8.84 -6.99
C ILE A 57 -5.65 9.31 -7.62
N GLN A 58 -5.08 10.38 -7.09
CA GLN A 58 -3.77 10.90 -7.47
C GLN A 58 -2.67 10.47 -6.50
N LEU A 59 -3.04 10.12 -5.28
CA LEU A 59 -2.15 9.64 -4.23
C LEU A 59 -2.79 8.45 -3.52
N LEU A 60 -2.05 7.35 -3.45
CA LEU A 60 -2.35 6.18 -2.64
C LEU A 60 -1.43 6.16 -1.41
N VAL A 61 -2.00 6.16 -0.22
CA VAL A 61 -1.27 5.89 1.03
C VAL A 61 -1.58 4.46 1.48
N ALA A 62 -0.63 3.56 1.31
CA ALA A 62 -0.75 2.15 1.66
C ALA A 62 0.05 1.85 2.93
N SER A 63 -0.64 1.70 4.06
CA SER A 63 -0.03 1.35 5.35
C SER A 63 -0.19 -0.14 5.64
N GLN A 64 0.92 -0.87 5.65
CA GLN A 64 0.98 -2.32 5.89
C GLN A 64 -0.05 -3.10 5.06
N PRO A 65 -0.09 -2.92 3.74
CA PRO A 65 -1.19 -3.42 2.89
C PRO A 65 -1.27 -4.94 2.85
N THR A 66 -0.17 -5.64 3.16
CA THR A 66 -0.06 -7.10 3.05
C THR A 66 0.06 -7.81 4.40
N ARG A 67 -0.04 -7.06 5.51
CA ARG A 67 0.16 -7.64 6.86
C ARG A 67 -0.79 -8.80 7.15
N GLY A 68 -0.20 -9.95 7.52
CA GLY A 68 -0.96 -11.15 7.93
C GLY A 68 -1.66 -11.89 6.80
N LEU A 69 -1.26 -11.66 5.55
CA LEU A 69 -1.82 -12.31 4.38
C LEU A 69 -0.99 -13.51 3.91
N ASP A 70 -1.64 -14.40 3.16
CA ASP A 70 -0.96 -15.45 2.42
C ASP A 70 -0.21 -14.91 1.20
N VAL A 71 0.79 -15.69 0.71
CA VAL A 71 1.67 -15.29 -0.40
C VAL A 71 0.90 -14.88 -1.66
N GLY A 72 -0.16 -15.61 -2.01
CA GLY A 72 -0.96 -15.30 -3.20
C GLY A 72 -1.72 -13.98 -3.09
N SER A 73 -2.22 -13.67 -1.89
CA SER A 73 -2.87 -12.38 -1.60
C SER A 73 -1.86 -11.23 -1.60
N ILE A 74 -0.64 -11.44 -1.08
CA ILE A 74 0.46 -10.46 -1.12
C ILE A 74 0.79 -10.10 -2.57
N GLU A 75 1.11 -11.09 -3.39
CA GLU A 75 1.46 -10.89 -4.80
C GLU A 75 0.35 -10.15 -5.57
N TYR A 76 -0.91 -10.50 -5.31
CA TYR A 76 -2.05 -9.83 -5.91
C TYR A 76 -2.10 -8.35 -5.56
N ILE A 77 -1.94 -7.99 -4.28
CA ILE A 77 -1.97 -6.60 -3.80
C ILE A 77 -0.80 -5.80 -4.38
N HIS A 78 0.41 -6.37 -4.39
CA HIS A 78 1.58 -5.75 -5.01
C HIS A 78 1.32 -5.38 -6.48
N LYS A 79 0.78 -6.31 -7.27
CA LYS A 79 0.40 -6.06 -8.67
C LYS A 79 -0.60 -4.91 -8.82
N ARG A 80 -1.58 -4.80 -7.91
CA ARG A 80 -2.57 -3.71 -7.95
C ARG A 80 -1.97 -2.36 -7.58
N ILE A 81 -1.05 -2.31 -6.62
CA ILE A 81 -0.33 -1.09 -6.25
C ILE A 81 0.54 -0.61 -7.43
N VAL A 82 1.31 -1.52 -8.04
CA VAL A 82 2.15 -1.24 -9.22
C VAL A 82 1.28 -0.74 -10.39
N GLN A 83 0.16 -1.41 -10.67
CA GLN A 83 -0.77 -0.97 -11.71
C GLN A 83 -1.25 0.47 -11.47
N LYS A 84 -1.60 0.83 -10.23
CA LYS A 84 -2.02 2.21 -9.90
C LYS A 84 -0.91 3.22 -10.11
N ARG A 85 0.32 2.89 -9.75
CA ARG A 85 1.50 3.72 -10.05
C ARG A 85 1.66 3.93 -11.55
N ASP A 86 1.53 2.88 -12.35
CA ASP A 86 1.66 2.92 -13.81
C ASP A 86 0.54 3.74 -14.48
N GLU A 87 -0.62 3.85 -13.83
CA GLU A 87 -1.72 4.74 -14.20
C GLU A 87 -1.44 6.23 -13.83
N GLY A 88 -0.28 6.54 -13.25
CA GLY A 88 0.15 7.89 -12.87
C GLY A 88 -0.22 8.31 -11.44
N CYS A 89 -0.64 7.37 -10.59
CA CYS A 89 -0.91 7.63 -9.18
C CYS A 89 0.41 7.63 -8.38
N ALA A 90 0.65 8.67 -7.58
CA ALA A 90 1.74 8.63 -6.59
C ALA A 90 1.43 7.63 -5.49
N VAL A 91 2.43 6.87 -5.03
CA VAL A 91 2.25 5.86 -3.98
C VAL A 91 3.17 6.17 -2.80
N LEU A 92 2.60 6.26 -1.62
CA LEU A 92 3.32 6.25 -0.35
C LEU A 92 3.06 4.91 0.35
N LEU A 93 4.06 4.03 0.31
CA LEU A 93 4.03 2.75 0.99
C LEU A 93 4.66 2.88 2.38
N VAL A 94 3.97 2.43 3.41
CA VAL A 94 4.49 2.33 4.78
C VAL A 94 4.45 0.87 5.20
N SER A 95 5.60 0.24 5.35
CA SER A 95 5.72 -1.18 5.72
C SER A 95 6.97 -1.45 6.54
N PRO A 96 6.95 -2.37 7.51
CA PRO A 96 8.13 -2.90 8.17
C PRO A 96 8.78 -4.06 7.40
N GLU A 97 8.12 -4.57 6.36
CA GLU A 97 8.58 -5.71 5.57
C GLU A 97 9.61 -5.22 4.54
N LEU A 98 10.88 -5.55 4.75
CA LEU A 98 11.99 -5.07 3.90
C LEU A 98 11.83 -5.51 2.44
N ASP A 99 11.35 -6.73 2.21
CA ASP A 99 11.13 -7.26 0.86
C ASP A 99 10.09 -6.45 0.11
N GLU A 100 8.95 -6.16 0.75
CA GLU A 100 7.89 -5.35 0.18
C GLU A 100 8.38 -3.95 -0.19
N VAL A 101 9.13 -3.31 0.72
CA VAL A 101 9.64 -1.95 0.52
C VAL A 101 10.66 -1.90 -0.62
N ILE A 102 11.63 -2.84 -0.67
CA ILE A 102 12.66 -2.89 -1.72
C ILE A 102 12.04 -3.19 -3.09
N GLU A 103 11.08 -4.12 -3.15
CA GLU A 103 10.49 -4.56 -4.40
C GLU A 103 9.57 -3.50 -5.04
N LEU A 104 8.84 -2.73 -4.22
CA LEU A 104 7.79 -1.84 -4.71
C LEU A 104 8.19 -0.37 -4.77
N SER A 105 9.29 0.04 -4.16
CA SER A 105 9.65 1.45 -4.02
C SER A 105 10.76 1.86 -4.99
N ASP A 106 10.69 3.09 -5.49
CA ASP A 106 11.82 3.74 -6.18
C ASP A 106 12.78 4.33 -5.14
N ARG A 107 12.24 4.93 -4.06
CA ARG A 107 13.00 5.55 -2.97
C ARG A 107 12.47 5.10 -1.62
N ILE A 108 13.37 4.90 -0.67
CA ILE A 108 13.06 4.40 0.67
C ILE A 108 13.50 5.45 1.71
N ALA A 109 12.54 5.94 2.48
CA ALA A 109 12.79 6.79 3.65
C ALA A 109 12.76 5.93 4.92
N VAL A 110 13.87 5.85 5.65
CA VAL A 110 13.95 5.06 6.87
C VAL A 110 13.67 5.94 8.09
N MET A 111 12.68 5.53 8.87
CA MET A 111 12.29 6.23 10.10
C MET A 111 12.89 5.55 11.34
N TYR A 112 13.46 6.34 12.24
CA TYR A 112 13.90 5.89 13.55
C TYR A 112 13.56 6.94 14.61
N ARG A 113 12.89 6.51 15.69
CA ARG A 113 12.46 7.38 16.79
C ARG A 113 11.78 8.68 16.36
N GLY A 114 10.86 8.58 15.38
CA GLY A 114 10.07 9.72 14.90
C GLY A 114 10.80 10.66 13.93
N LYS A 115 12.02 10.31 13.48
CA LYS A 115 12.78 11.08 12.50
C LYS A 115 13.11 10.24 11.27
N ILE A 116 13.14 10.85 10.09
CA ILE A 116 13.71 10.24 8.89
C ILE A 116 15.22 10.38 9.01
N ILE A 117 15.92 9.25 9.13
CA ILE A 117 17.37 9.21 9.32
C ILE A 117 18.15 8.94 8.04
N ALA A 118 17.49 8.44 7.00
CA ALA A 118 18.07 8.23 5.69
C ALA A 118 16.98 8.22 4.62
N ILE A 119 17.33 8.68 3.39
CA ILE A 119 16.55 8.48 2.18
C ILE A 119 17.49 7.89 1.15
N VAL A 120 17.19 6.70 0.65
CA VAL A 120 18.04 5.93 -0.28
C VAL A 120 17.23 5.49 -1.49
N ASP A 121 17.92 5.28 -2.62
CA ASP A 121 17.31 4.65 -3.79
C ASP A 121 17.22 3.13 -3.58
N ALA A 122 16.08 2.53 -3.91
CA ALA A 122 15.83 1.11 -3.64
C ALA A 122 16.80 0.19 -4.37
N GLY A 123 17.29 0.60 -5.57
CA GLY A 123 18.27 -0.15 -6.35
C GLY A 123 19.69 -0.16 -5.77
N ASP A 124 20.01 0.76 -4.86
CA ASP A 124 21.36 0.96 -4.34
C ASP A 124 21.52 0.47 -2.89
N VAL A 125 20.46 -0.03 -2.28
CA VAL A 125 20.45 -0.43 -0.87
C VAL A 125 20.23 -1.93 -0.70
N THR A 126 20.90 -2.54 0.30
CA THR A 126 20.68 -3.94 0.68
C THR A 126 19.76 -4.07 1.89
N LYS A 127 19.18 -5.26 2.08
CA LYS A 127 18.37 -5.57 3.29
C LYS A 127 19.16 -5.37 4.57
N GLU A 128 20.43 -5.76 4.59
CA GLU A 128 21.31 -5.60 5.74
C GLU A 128 21.50 -4.12 6.09
N THR A 129 21.70 -3.28 5.07
CA THR A 129 21.83 -1.83 5.24
C THR A 129 20.54 -1.21 5.78
N LEU A 130 19.40 -1.59 5.22
CA LEU A 130 18.09 -1.12 5.72
C LEU A 130 17.85 -1.58 7.17
N GLY A 131 18.20 -2.83 7.49
CA GLY A 131 18.10 -3.36 8.85
C GLY A 131 18.94 -2.55 9.86
N LEU A 132 20.18 -2.16 9.51
CA LEU A 132 21.02 -1.29 10.33
C LEU A 132 20.39 0.09 10.51
N LEU A 133 19.91 0.70 9.43
CA LEU A 133 19.23 1.99 9.48
C LEU A 133 17.99 1.92 10.39
N MET A 134 17.15 0.90 10.26
CA MET A 134 15.97 0.71 11.12
C MET A 134 16.34 0.53 12.60
N ALA A 135 17.53 0.04 12.89
CA ALA A 135 18.10 -0.01 14.26
C ALA A 135 18.72 1.33 14.71
N GLY A 136 18.73 2.35 13.85
CA GLY A 136 19.34 3.65 14.12
C GLY A 136 20.85 3.71 13.92
N ILE A 137 21.43 2.74 13.20
CA ILE A 137 22.84 2.68 12.85
C ILE A 137 22.99 3.16 11.40
N ILE A 138 23.69 4.27 11.20
CA ILE A 138 23.95 4.84 9.86
C ILE A 138 25.32 4.35 9.38
N PRO A 139 25.40 3.53 8.30
CA PRO A 139 26.67 3.10 7.73
C PRO A 139 27.45 4.29 7.14
N GLU A 140 28.79 4.32 7.29
CA GLU A 140 29.65 5.42 6.82
C GLU A 140 29.45 5.78 5.33
N LYS A 141 29.12 4.80 4.48
CA LYS A 141 28.85 5.03 3.08
C LYS A 141 27.64 5.94 2.87
N ILE A 142 26.56 5.69 3.62
CA ILE A 142 25.33 6.47 3.54
C ILE A 142 25.52 7.85 4.19
N GLU A 143 26.27 7.93 5.30
CA GLU A 143 26.57 9.19 5.96
C GLU A 143 27.30 10.18 5.03
N LYS A 144 28.22 9.68 4.22
CA LYS A 144 28.94 10.48 3.20
C LYS A 144 28.07 10.94 2.02
N GLU A 145 27.13 10.11 1.59
CA GLU A 145 26.22 10.43 0.49
C GLU A 145 25.09 11.39 0.90
N GLN A 146 24.74 11.41 2.19
CA GLN A 146 23.64 12.22 2.72
C GLN A 146 24.07 13.51 3.44
N GLY A 147 25.37 13.77 3.59
CA GLY A 147 25.89 14.94 4.30
C GLY A 147 25.36 16.31 3.86
N GLU A 148 24.56 16.38 2.80
CA GLU A 148 23.90 17.60 2.30
C GLU A 148 22.35 17.52 2.22
N LYS A 149 21.72 16.37 2.57
CA LYS A 149 20.29 16.13 2.28
C LYS A 149 19.40 15.67 3.44
N VAL A 150 19.83 15.84 4.68
CA VAL A 150 18.93 15.57 5.83
C VAL A 150 17.86 16.66 5.87
N VAL A 151 16.72 16.38 5.29
CA VAL A 151 15.51 17.22 5.48
C VAL A 151 14.99 16.89 6.88
N GLU A 152 15.25 17.74 7.85
CA GLU A 152 14.55 17.70 9.15
C GLU A 152 13.07 18.00 8.89
N ILE A 153 12.25 16.95 8.74
CA ILE A 153 10.81 17.09 8.81
C ILE A 153 10.47 16.99 10.31
N THR A 154 10.31 18.13 10.94
CA THR A 154 9.75 18.23 12.29
C THR A 154 8.22 18.28 12.15
N PHE A 155 7.50 17.33 12.74
CA PHE A 155 6.04 17.31 12.84
C PHE A 155 5.59 18.06 14.10
#